data_eefbd039ec11912062b8b62cbf8a3216
#
_entry.id   eefbd039ec11912062b8b62cbf8a3216
#
_cell.length_a   1.000
_cell.length_b   1.000
_cell.length_c   1.000
_cell.angle_alpha   90.00
_cell.angle_beta   90.00
_cell.angle_gamma   90.00
#
_symmetry.space_group_name_H-M   'P 1'
#
loop_
_entity.id
_entity.type
_entity.pdbx_description
1 polymer ?
#
loop_
_entity_poly.entity_id
_entity_poly.type
_entity_poly.pdbx_seq_one_letter_code
_entity_poly.pdbx_strand_id
1 'polypeptide(L)'
;MRYMLFSAVSTVTENDADADGTPEVIKTELDTDGDGKVDTVTVAKDLDDDGTVDISRTTVDMDGNDTPEKVIVTTKDAITGEIVETTNIDKNQDGKPDRTIISVDKDHDGTFETVTESTTERDGTKITKEFINTDDEGALDEVVVTIEHPNKTVTTETGKITEGKDGNLVIDYDVDKYSNGKAISGRTDTLDKDGNVLKSEYDVNNDGTTDSITTREFDKLGNNTVESIDKNADGKTEVIKTNKFDEQGNAIKTDVDLNADGKTDQIITREFDEKGNATKVSTDLDADGTPDKSTTNEFNEKNQLVKSSNDLNNDGTPDNITENEYDIYGNRIKAESDTDTDGVIDKITACEFDEKGHLIKLSTDRNADGIVDSVNTYDYNDYGYRIKVEMDNNGDGIIDRTFNYKYNDKGQVIVRTYDEHDDNVIDEYQYLKYDDMGNRIQEDYDYDHDGNIDRIHYLEYKDTQMLTKVSVDLNNDGTIDHYNDWIYNDKHLLQIREFHQSGDNNIQKLYLYDDYKMSSDGHLAALKQIGWLDDDVSLTISDESLNTVTGHKLTLVSSRFNSELILEGNFTKASETEKYSGQDYVKYTDEAGNTLIVDPDITVDII
;
A
#
# COMPACT_ATOMS: atom_id res chain seq x y z
N MET A 1 -1.03 25.10 -48.09
CA MET A 1 -1.67 23.99 -47.38
C MET A 1 -2.98 24.48 -46.81
N ARG A 2 -4.10 24.06 -47.38
CA ARG A 2 -5.44 24.42 -46.90
C ARG A 2 -5.70 23.55 -45.66
N TYR A 3 -5.82 24.18 -44.51
CA TYR A 3 -6.46 23.55 -43.36
C TYR A 3 -7.92 23.35 -43.71
N MET A 4 -8.37 22.12 -43.91
CA MET A 4 -9.78 21.79 -43.82
C MET A 4 -10.14 21.89 -42.33
N LEU A 5 -10.89 22.91 -41.97
CA LEU A 5 -11.70 22.90 -40.76
C LEU A 5 -12.79 21.85 -41.03
N PHE A 6 -12.69 20.70 -40.38
CA PHE A 6 -13.81 19.77 -40.20
C PHE A 6 -14.83 20.55 -39.35
N SER A 7 -15.92 20.95 -39.92
CA SER A 7 -17.08 21.47 -39.17
C SER A 7 -17.81 20.24 -38.63
N ALA A 8 -17.87 20.10 -37.31
CA ALA A 8 -18.73 19.12 -36.67
C ALA A 8 -20.15 19.27 -37.26
N VAL A 9 -20.72 18.17 -37.75
CA VAL A 9 -22.10 18.12 -38.22
C VAL A 9 -23.00 18.06 -36.99
N SER A 10 -23.84 19.07 -36.74
CA SER A 10 -24.81 19.05 -35.65
C SER A 10 -26.22 19.05 -36.20
N THR A 11 -27.06 18.18 -35.66
CA THR A 11 -28.50 18.16 -35.89
C THR A 11 -29.21 18.54 -34.61
N VAL A 12 -30.13 19.53 -34.68
CA VAL A 12 -30.99 19.89 -33.56
C VAL A 12 -32.42 19.56 -33.94
N THR A 13 -33.11 18.83 -33.07
CA THR A 13 -34.53 18.51 -33.21
C THR A 13 -35.26 19.01 -31.97
N GLU A 14 -36.28 19.82 -32.18
CA GLU A 14 -37.12 20.41 -31.14
C GLU A 14 -38.53 19.81 -31.22
N ASN A 15 -39.13 19.56 -30.05
CA ASN A 15 -40.50 19.14 -29.93
C ASN A 15 -41.21 20.09 -28.96
N ASP A 16 -42.12 20.90 -29.53
CA ASP A 16 -43.03 21.81 -28.85
C ASP A 16 -44.43 21.18 -28.95
N ALA A 17 -44.87 20.51 -27.86
CA ALA A 17 -46.04 19.64 -27.89
C ALA A 17 -47.36 20.43 -27.77
N ASP A 18 -47.35 21.59 -27.11
CA ASP A 18 -48.52 22.44 -26.94
C ASP A 18 -48.56 23.67 -27.87
N ALA A 19 -47.46 23.86 -28.63
CA ALA A 19 -47.31 24.89 -29.65
C ALA A 19 -47.34 26.35 -29.10
N ASP A 20 -46.83 26.54 -27.88
CA ASP A 20 -46.72 27.84 -27.25
C ASP A 20 -45.45 28.63 -27.70
N GLY A 21 -44.48 27.94 -28.32
CA GLY A 21 -43.22 28.45 -28.82
C GLY A 21 -42.02 28.17 -27.95
N THR A 22 -42.19 27.41 -26.85
CA THR A 22 -41.14 26.87 -26.01
C THR A 22 -41.08 25.34 -26.18
N PRO A 23 -39.97 24.72 -26.66
CA PRO A 23 -39.93 23.30 -26.86
C PRO A 23 -39.68 22.56 -25.54
N GLU A 24 -40.53 21.60 -25.19
CA GLU A 24 -40.38 20.73 -24.01
C GLU A 24 -39.29 19.67 -24.15
N VAL A 25 -38.82 19.39 -25.37
CA VAL A 25 -37.73 18.47 -25.64
C VAL A 25 -36.84 18.98 -26.76
N ILE A 26 -35.56 19.10 -26.46
CA ILE A 26 -34.53 19.45 -27.43
C ILE A 26 -33.54 18.29 -27.53
N LYS A 27 -33.34 17.75 -28.73
CA LYS A 27 -32.32 16.75 -29.02
C LYS A 27 -31.24 17.34 -29.91
N THR A 28 -29.99 17.26 -29.49
CA THR A 28 -28.81 17.66 -30.26
C THR A 28 -27.95 16.41 -30.54
N GLU A 29 -27.53 16.25 -31.79
CA GLU A 29 -26.66 15.19 -32.27
C GLU A 29 -25.42 15.82 -32.90
N LEU A 30 -24.24 15.34 -32.54
CA LEU A 30 -22.95 15.87 -32.95
C LEU A 30 -22.01 14.75 -33.41
N ASP A 31 -21.46 14.90 -34.61
CA ASP A 31 -20.35 14.14 -35.16
C ASP A 31 -19.08 14.97 -34.92
N THR A 32 -18.28 14.59 -33.91
CA THR A 32 -17.15 15.40 -33.43
C THR A 32 -15.86 15.12 -34.19
N ASP A 33 -15.70 13.91 -34.72
CA ASP A 33 -14.51 13.48 -35.44
C ASP A 33 -14.65 13.53 -36.95
N GLY A 34 -15.90 13.66 -37.44
CA GLY A 34 -16.20 13.83 -38.86
C GLY A 34 -16.24 12.54 -39.67
N ASP A 35 -16.42 11.39 -39.03
CA ASP A 35 -16.48 10.08 -39.66
C ASP A 35 -17.86 9.75 -40.26
N GLY A 36 -18.85 10.58 -39.97
CA GLY A 36 -20.23 10.48 -40.46
C GLY A 36 -21.15 9.71 -39.54
N LYS A 37 -20.70 9.35 -38.35
CA LYS A 37 -21.48 8.80 -37.25
C LYS A 37 -21.71 9.88 -36.19
N VAL A 38 -22.70 9.69 -35.36
CA VAL A 38 -23.00 10.58 -34.24
C VAL A 38 -22.25 10.09 -33.01
N ASP A 39 -21.30 10.88 -32.51
CA ASP A 39 -20.51 10.57 -31.32
C ASP A 39 -21.17 11.06 -30.05
N THR A 40 -21.93 12.17 -30.13
CA THR A 40 -22.53 12.78 -28.94
C THR A 40 -24.01 13.05 -29.18
N VAL A 41 -24.83 12.60 -28.23
CA VAL A 41 -26.28 12.88 -28.25
C VAL A 41 -26.66 13.53 -26.92
N THR A 42 -27.23 14.73 -26.99
CA THR A 42 -27.81 15.42 -25.83
C THR A 42 -29.32 15.49 -26.00
N VAL A 43 -30.05 15.08 -24.97
CA VAL A 43 -31.49 15.24 -24.85
C VAL A 43 -31.78 16.11 -23.63
N ALA A 44 -32.33 17.30 -23.85
CA ALA A 44 -32.73 18.22 -22.80
C ALA A 44 -34.25 18.28 -22.73
N LYS A 45 -34.80 18.40 -21.53
CA LYS A 45 -36.24 18.48 -21.27
C LYS A 45 -36.55 19.63 -20.32
N ASP A 46 -37.55 20.39 -20.66
CA ASP A 46 -38.29 21.30 -19.80
C ASP A 46 -39.54 20.54 -19.33
N LEU A 47 -39.69 20.31 -18.03
CA LEU A 47 -40.77 19.48 -17.47
C LEU A 47 -41.95 20.32 -16.94
N ASP A 48 -41.70 21.57 -16.59
CA ASP A 48 -42.72 22.47 -16.04
C ASP A 48 -43.08 23.63 -16.99
N ASP A 49 -42.44 23.62 -18.19
CA ASP A 49 -42.76 24.57 -19.29
C ASP A 49 -42.47 26.04 -18.92
N ASP A 50 -41.46 26.27 -18.09
CA ASP A 50 -41.03 27.61 -17.67
C ASP A 50 -40.00 28.23 -18.64
N GLY A 51 -39.61 27.50 -19.70
CA GLY A 51 -38.61 27.88 -20.70
C GLY A 51 -37.18 27.61 -20.28
N THR A 52 -36.98 26.91 -19.15
CA THR A 52 -35.67 26.46 -18.70
C THR A 52 -35.57 24.92 -18.68
N VAL A 53 -34.38 24.37 -18.92
CA VAL A 53 -34.16 22.93 -18.93
C VAL A 53 -34.09 22.41 -17.51
N ASP A 54 -34.97 21.46 -17.13
CA ASP A 54 -34.96 20.79 -15.82
C ASP A 54 -34.06 19.59 -15.80
N ILE A 55 -33.96 18.85 -16.90
CA ILE A 55 -33.13 17.67 -17.01
C ILE A 55 -32.48 17.59 -18.39
N SER A 56 -31.18 17.30 -18.41
CA SER A 56 -30.49 16.92 -19.63
C SER A 56 -29.72 15.62 -19.48
N ARG A 57 -29.61 14.88 -20.59
CA ARG A 57 -28.77 13.69 -20.66
C ARG A 57 -27.92 13.74 -21.93
N THR A 58 -26.61 13.73 -21.72
CA THR A 58 -25.62 13.63 -22.80
C THR A 58 -24.97 12.27 -22.78
N THR A 59 -24.95 11.58 -23.92
CA THR A 59 -24.20 10.32 -24.11
C THR A 59 -23.11 10.57 -25.11
N VAL A 60 -21.92 10.02 -24.83
CA VAL A 60 -20.74 10.09 -25.70
C VAL A 60 -20.32 8.67 -26.04
N ASP A 61 -20.27 8.37 -27.34
CA ASP A 61 -19.88 7.08 -27.93
C ASP A 61 -18.87 7.40 -29.04
N MET A 62 -17.58 7.41 -28.69
CA MET A 62 -16.50 7.83 -29.58
C MET A 62 -16.06 6.73 -30.55
N ASP A 63 -16.31 5.47 -30.24
CA ASP A 63 -15.94 4.35 -31.11
C ASP A 63 -17.09 3.86 -32.00
N GLY A 64 -18.28 4.44 -31.81
CA GLY A 64 -19.46 4.20 -32.64
C GLY A 64 -20.01 2.78 -32.56
N ASN A 65 -19.86 2.12 -31.39
CA ASN A 65 -20.31 0.75 -31.15
C ASN A 65 -21.70 0.68 -30.48
N ASP A 66 -22.40 1.80 -30.33
CA ASP A 66 -23.69 1.98 -29.65
C ASP A 66 -23.65 1.78 -28.12
N THR A 67 -22.45 1.71 -27.51
CA THR A 67 -22.24 1.65 -26.05
C THR A 67 -21.47 2.89 -25.60
N PRO A 68 -22.08 3.86 -24.95
CA PRO A 68 -21.39 5.11 -24.64
C PRO A 68 -20.36 4.91 -23.52
N GLU A 69 -19.13 5.42 -23.74
CA GLU A 69 -18.07 5.48 -22.74
C GLU A 69 -18.33 6.53 -21.67
N LYS A 70 -19.17 7.51 -21.95
CA LYS A 70 -19.49 8.58 -21.02
C LYS A 70 -20.97 8.95 -21.08
N VAL A 71 -21.58 9.10 -19.90
CA VAL A 71 -22.95 9.58 -19.75
C VAL A 71 -22.96 10.72 -18.73
N ILE A 72 -23.48 11.88 -19.12
CA ILE A 72 -23.68 13.03 -18.24
C ILE A 72 -25.18 13.22 -18.07
N VAL A 73 -25.62 13.36 -16.83
CA VAL A 73 -27.01 13.69 -16.47
C VAL A 73 -26.98 14.93 -15.60
N THR A 74 -27.64 16.00 -16.05
CA THR A 74 -27.85 17.24 -15.27
C THR A 74 -29.31 17.31 -14.88
N THR A 75 -29.59 17.55 -13.59
CA THR A 75 -30.94 17.75 -13.07
C THR A 75 -31.00 19.05 -12.28
N LYS A 76 -32.13 19.75 -12.41
CA LYS A 76 -32.44 20.95 -11.63
C LYS A 76 -33.64 20.64 -10.73
N ASP A 77 -33.52 20.87 -9.43
CA ASP A 77 -34.64 20.73 -8.50
C ASP A 77 -35.59 21.90 -8.65
N ALA A 78 -36.86 21.61 -8.96
CA ALA A 78 -37.89 22.63 -9.23
C ALA A 78 -38.25 23.50 -8.00
N ILE A 79 -37.90 23.08 -6.77
CA ILE A 79 -38.24 23.78 -5.52
C ILE A 79 -37.07 24.61 -5.01
N THR A 80 -35.90 23.97 -4.91
CA THR A 80 -34.66 24.58 -4.40
C THR A 80 -33.89 25.28 -5.51
N GLY A 81 -34.10 24.79 -6.75
CA GLY A 81 -33.37 25.12 -7.95
C GLY A 81 -31.99 24.51 -8.02
N GLU A 82 -31.49 23.79 -6.99
CA GLU A 82 -30.20 23.09 -6.94
C GLU A 82 -29.94 22.33 -8.25
N ILE A 83 -28.74 22.49 -8.80
CA ILE A 83 -28.32 21.79 -10.00
C ILE A 83 -27.35 20.67 -9.61
N VAL A 84 -27.68 19.45 -10.02
CA VAL A 84 -26.81 18.29 -9.84
C VAL A 84 -26.40 17.73 -11.19
N GLU A 85 -25.10 17.69 -11.44
CA GLU A 85 -24.54 17.02 -12.61
C GLU A 85 -23.89 15.70 -12.20
N THR A 86 -24.30 14.60 -12.81
CA THR A 86 -23.68 13.28 -12.62
C THR A 86 -23.02 12.83 -13.92
N THR A 87 -21.71 12.65 -13.90
CA THR A 87 -20.93 12.09 -15.00
C THR A 87 -20.51 10.66 -14.66
N ASN A 88 -20.92 9.69 -15.46
CA ASN A 88 -20.47 8.31 -15.39
C ASN A 88 -19.53 8.01 -16.58
N ILE A 89 -18.38 7.45 -16.30
CA ILE A 89 -17.37 7.05 -17.29
C ILE A 89 -17.17 5.54 -17.16
N ASP A 90 -17.42 4.81 -18.26
CA ASP A 90 -17.28 3.36 -18.39
C ASP A 90 -16.33 3.10 -19.58
N LYS A 91 -15.01 3.09 -19.30
CA LYS A 91 -13.98 2.94 -20.32
C LYS A 91 -13.89 1.53 -20.86
N ASN A 92 -14.22 0.54 -20.02
CA ASN A 92 -14.15 -0.88 -20.39
C ASN A 92 -15.47 -1.39 -20.96
N GLN A 93 -16.52 -0.56 -20.97
CA GLN A 93 -17.85 -0.80 -21.55
C GLN A 93 -18.51 -2.08 -20.99
N ASP A 94 -18.26 -2.42 -19.70
CA ASP A 94 -18.88 -3.56 -19.03
C ASP A 94 -20.27 -3.26 -18.46
N GLY A 95 -20.74 -2.01 -18.62
CA GLY A 95 -22.02 -1.51 -18.15
C GLY A 95 -22.00 -1.01 -16.71
N LYS A 96 -20.81 -0.93 -16.10
CA LYS A 96 -20.59 -0.33 -14.78
C LYS A 96 -19.60 0.82 -14.91
N PRO A 97 -19.89 1.99 -14.34
CA PRO A 97 -18.93 3.07 -14.37
C PRO A 97 -17.62 2.71 -13.66
N ASP A 98 -16.49 2.90 -14.35
CA ASP A 98 -15.15 2.88 -13.72
C ASP A 98 -14.96 4.10 -12.83
N ARG A 99 -15.59 5.22 -13.19
CA ARG A 99 -15.52 6.49 -12.47
C ARG A 99 -16.86 7.19 -12.51
N THR A 100 -17.29 7.71 -11.35
CA THR A 100 -18.49 8.57 -11.22
C THR A 100 -18.08 9.88 -10.61
N ILE A 101 -18.55 11.00 -11.21
CA ILE A 101 -18.37 12.36 -10.71
C ILE A 101 -19.76 12.95 -10.48
N ILE A 102 -20.00 13.50 -9.29
CA ILE A 102 -21.22 14.21 -8.94
C ILE A 102 -20.84 15.63 -8.53
N SER A 103 -21.36 16.63 -9.26
CA SER A 103 -21.13 18.05 -8.98
C SER A 103 -22.44 18.69 -8.58
N VAL A 104 -22.43 19.51 -7.54
CA VAL A 104 -23.63 20.15 -6.97
C VAL A 104 -23.42 21.67 -6.92
N ASP A 105 -24.29 22.40 -7.60
CA ASP A 105 -24.44 23.86 -7.55
C ASP A 105 -25.73 24.16 -6.78
N LYS A 106 -25.60 24.61 -5.54
CA LYS A 106 -26.72 24.80 -4.60
C LYS A 106 -27.40 26.14 -4.72
N ASP A 107 -26.63 27.17 -5.07
CA ASP A 107 -27.12 28.54 -5.10
C ASP A 107 -27.36 29.09 -6.51
N HIS A 108 -27.00 28.30 -7.57
CA HIS A 108 -27.19 28.60 -9.01
C HIS A 108 -26.34 29.75 -9.52
N ASP A 109 -25.22 30.01 -8.93
CA ASP A 109 -24.29 31.01 -9.41
C ASP A 109 -23.45 30.52 -10.62
N GLY A 110 -23.53 29.21 -10.92
CA GLY A 110 -22.82 28.50 -11.98
C GLY A 110 -21.47 27.92 -11.54
N THR A 111 -21.18 27.96 -10.25
CA THR A 111 -20.05 27.26 -9.64
C THR A 111 -20.55 26.11 -8.80
N PHE A 112 -19.70 25.08 -8.59
CA PHE A 112 -20.08 23.92 -7.76
C PHE A 112 -19.52 24.06 -6.36
N GLU A 113 -20.38 23.98 -5.33
CA GLU A 113 -19.95 23.95 -3.91
C GLU A 113 -19.37 22.61 -3.54
N THR A 114 -19.79 21.53 -4.19
CA THR A 114 -19.20 20.21 -3.97
C THR A 114 -19.02 19.43 -5.27
N VAL A 115 -17.90 18.74 -5.38
CA VAL A 115 -17.64 17.77 -6.45
C VAL A 115 -17.15 16.47 -5.82
N THR A 116 -17.93 15.40 -5.96
CA THR A 116 -17.56 14.07 -5.46
C THR A 116 -17.13 13.18 -6.61
N GLU A 117 -15.93 12.64 -6.54
CA GLU A 117 -15.40 11.66 -7.48
C GLU A 117 -15.26 10.30 -6.79
N SER A 118 -15.79 9.24 -7.40
CA SER A 118 -15.65 7.86 -6.91
C SER A 118 -15.09 6.96 -7.99
N THR A 119 -14.04 6.20 -7.62
CA THR A 119 -13.45 5.14 -8.45
C THR A 119 -13.43 3.83 -7.68
N THR A 120 -13.48 2.72 -8.39
CA THR A 120 -13.31 1.39 -7.79
C THR A 120 -12.18 0.68 -8.51
N GLU A 121 -11.13 0.34 -7.77
CA GLU A 121 -9.98 -0.39 -8.29
C GLU A 121 -10.32 -1.87 -8.55
N ARG A 122 -9.49 -2.55 -9.34
CA ARG A 122 -9.69 -3.98 -9.68
C ARG A 122 -9.69 -4.93 -8.47
N ASP A 123 -8.99 -4.56 -7.40
CA ASP A 123 -8.95 -5.31 -6.14
C ASP A 123 -10.17 -5.07 -5.24
N GLY A 124 -11.07 -4.17 -5.66
CA GLY A 124 -12.27 -3.78 -4.91
C GLY A 124 -12.03 -2.61 -3.95
N THR A 125 -10.84 -1.99 -3.94
CA THR A 125 -10.59 -0.75 -3.20
C THR A 125 -11.44 0.37 -3.81
N LYS A 126 -12.23 1.03 -2.98
CA LYS A 126 -13.04 2.20 -3.39
C LYS A 126 -12.35 3.48 -2.92
N ILE A 127 -12.10 4.40 -3.85
CA ILE A 127 -11.55 5.72 -3.57
C ILE A 127 -12.64 6.74 -3.84
N THR A 128 -12.94 7.57 -2.84
CA THR A 128 -13.87 8.68 -2.98
C THR A 128 -13.16 9.97 -2.63
N LYS A 129 -13.18 10.95 -3.53
CA LYS A 129 -12.66 12.30 -3.32
C LYS A 129 -13.84 13.25 -3.30
N GLU A 130 -13.98 14.02 -2.24
CA GLU A 130 -14.98 15.07 -2.10
C GLU A 130 -14.25 16.41 -2.04
N PHE A 131 -14.42 17.21 -3.08
CA PHE A 131 -13.91 18.57 -3.19
C PHE A 131 -15.01 19.53 -2.73
N ILE A 132 -14.67 20.47 -1.87
CA ILE A 132 -15.62 21.36 -1.19
C ILE A 132 -15.18 22.81 -1.38
N ASN A 133 -16.12 23.68 -1.66
CA ASN A 133 -15.98 25.13 -1.52
C ASN A 133 -16.49 25.51 -0.13
N THR A 134 -15.59 25.86 0.78
CA THR A 134 -15.95 26.13 2.18
C THR A 134 -16.28 27.60 2.46
N ASP A 135 -15.86 28.51 1.59
CA ASP A 135 -16.05 29.96 1.76
C ASP A 135 -17.02 30.60 0.78
N ASP A 136 -17.60 29.81 -0.15
CA ASP A 136 -18.58 30.23 -1.15
C ASP A 136 -18.05 31.35 -2.11
N GLU A 137 -16.71 31.45 -2.26
CA GLU A 137 -16.05 32.41 -3.15
C GLU A 137 -15.77 31.85 -4.57
N GLY A 138 -16.41 30.74 -4.95
CA GLY A 138 -16.45 30.21 -6.32
C GLY A 138 -15.33 29.26 -6.71
N ALA A 139 -14.40 28.91 -5.80
CA ALA A 139 -13.36 27.90 -6.01
C ALA A 139 -13.42 26.81 -4.94
N LEU A 140 -13.20 25.55 -5.33
CA LEU A 140 -13.04 24.45 -4.39
C LEU A 140 -11.73 24.64 -3.61
N ASP A 141 -11.78 24.68 -2.28
CA ASP A 141 -10.64 25.01 -1.40
C ASP A 141 -10.26 23.89 -0.43
N GLU A 142 -11.08 22.86 -0.32
CA GLU A 142 -10.82 21.69 0.50
C GLU A 142 -11.11 20.39 -0.28
N VAL A 143 -10.36 19.32 0.03
CA VAL A 143 -10.63 17.97 -0.46
C VAL A 143 -10.53 16.96 0.67
N VAL A 144 -11.48 16.02 0.68
CA VAL A 144 -11.45 14.84 1.56
C VAL A 144 -11.35 13.61 0.67
N VAL A 145 -10.29 12.81 0.87
CA VAL A 145 -10.10 11.54 0.17
C VAL A 145 -10.38 10.41 1.15
N THR A 146 -11.33 9.56 0.82
CA THR A 146 -11.64 8.35 1.59
C THR A 146 -11.29 7.12 0.76
N ILE A 147 -10.43 6.26 1.30
CA ILE A 147 -10.01 5.01 0.70
C ILE A 147 -10.58 3.86 1.52
N GLU A 148 -11.54 3.14 0.94
CA GLU A 148 -12.15 1.95 1.55
C GLU A 148 -11.54 0.71 0.90
N HIS A 149 -10.76 -0.06 1.66
CA HIS A 149 -10.15 -1.30 1.19
C HIS A 149 -11.14 -2.48 1.24
N PRO A 150 -10.91 -3.57 0.47
CA PRO A 150 -11.76 -4.77 0.48
C PRO A 150 -11.93 -5.39 1.88
N ASN A 151 -10.93 -5.25 2.75
CA ASN A 151 -10.96 -5.71 4.14
C ASN A 151 -11.73 -4.78 5.09
N LYS A 152 -12.41 -3.75 4.55
CA LYS A 152 -13.18 -2.73 5.29
C LYS A 152 -12.35 -1.77 6.14
N THR A 153 -11.02 -1.76 5.99
CA THR A 153 -10.22 -0.66 6.56
C THR A 153 -10.45 0.61 5.74
N VAL A 154 -10.52 1.75 6.43
CA VAL A 154 -10.73 3.05 5.82
C VAL A 154 -9.53 3.94 6.15
N THR A 155 -9.00 4.60 5.13
CA THR A 155 -8.00 5.65 5.27
C THR A 155 -8.63 6.96 4.81
N THR A 156 -8.46 8.04 5.55
CA THR A 156 -8.94 9.37 5.17
C THR A 156 -7.75 10.32 5.06
N GLU A 157 -7.70 11.06 3.96
CA GLU A 157 -6.77 12.16 3.74
C GLU A 157 -7.59 13.43 3.61
N THR A 158 -7.21 14.49 4.31
CA THR A 158 -7.81 15.81 4.14
C THR A 158 -6.79 16.74 3.52
N GLY A 159 -7.19 17.56 2.56
CA GLY A 159 -6.27 18.44 1.85
C GLY A 159 -6.84 19.84 1.68
N LYS A 160 -5.96 20.85 1.75
CA LYS A 160 -6.27 22.23 1.37
C LYS A 160 -5.85 22.47 -0.07
N ILE A 161 -6.75 23.05 -0.84
CA ILE A 161 -6.52 23.38 -2.25
C ILE A 161 -6.13 24.85 -2.35
N THR A 162 -5.04 25.13 -3.05
CA THR A 162 -4.58 26.50 -3.34
C THR A 162 -4.14 26.59 -4.79
N GLU A 163 -4.26 27.78 -5.38
CA GLU A 163 -3.72 28.03 -6.70
C GLU A 163 -2.24 28.40 -6.62
N GLY A 164 -1.39 27.63 -7.31
CA GLY A 164 0.04 27.88 -7.44
C GLY A 164 0.35 29.07 -8.36
N LYS A 165 1.58 29.56 -8.32
CA LYS A 165 2.03 30.75 -9.10
C LYS A 165 1.90 30.61 -10.62
N ASP A 166 1.82 29.38 -11.11
CA ASP A 166 1.75 29.06 -12.55
C ASP A 166 0.34 28.65 -13.00
N GLY A 167 -0.69 28.86 -12.13
CA GLY A 167 -2.07 28.44 -12.37
C GLY A 167 -2.32 26.95 -12.17
N ASN A 168 -1.35 26.24 -11.62
CA ASN A 168 -1.50 24.86 -11.21
C ASN A 168 -2.22 24.78 -9.85
N LEU A 169 -2.98 23.72 -9.61
CA LEU A 169 -3.55 23.46 -8.29
C LEU A 169 -2.51 22.82 -7.38
N VAL A 170 -2.45 23.28 -6.14
CA VAL A 170 -1.63 22.70 -5.09
C VAL A 170 -2.56 22.18 -4.01
N ILE A 171 -2.45 20.88 -3.70
CA ILE A 171 -3.23 20.22 -2.66
C ILE A 171 -2.27 19.76 -1.58
N ASP A 172 -2.45 20.29 -0.38
CA ASP A 172 -1.65 19.94 0.80
C ASP A 172 -2.48 19.02 1.69
N TYR A 173 -2.09 17.73 1.74
CA TYR A 173 -2.81 16.67 2.43
C TYR A 173 -2.21 16.37 3.80
N ASP A 174 -3.09 16.30 4.79
CA ASP A 174 -2.83 15.63 6.06
C ASP A 174 -3.39 14.20 6.00
N VAL A 175 -2.52 13.20 6.12
CA VAL A 175 -2.91 11.79 6.03
C VAL A 175 -3.21 11.22 7.41
N ASP A 176 -4.48 10.91 7.68
CA ASP A 176 -4.96 10.21 8.87
C ASP A 176 -5.30 8.76 8.54
N LYS A 177 -4.29 7.88 8.63
CA LYS A 177 -4.41 6.46 8.30
C LYS A 177 -5.49 5.71 9.09
N TYR A 178 -5.90 6.23 10.26
CA TYR A 178 -6.80 5.53 11.17
C TYR A 178 -8.12 6.26 11.39
N SER A 179 -8.37 7.33 10.62
CA SER A 179 -9.59 8.14 10.69
C SER A 179 -9.90 8.64 12.12
N ASN A 180 -8.86 8.97 12.87
CA ASN A 180 -8.96 9.47 14.25
C ASN A 180 -8.77 10.99 14.35
N GLY A 181 -8.61 11.67 13.21
CA GLY A 181 -8.48 13.13 13.13
C GLY A 181 -7.08 13.66 13.45
N LYS A 182 -6.06 12.79 13.50
CA LYS A 182 -4.66 13.19 13.70
C LYS A 182 -3.79 12.68 12.55
N ALA A 183 -3.26 13.61 11.77
CA ALA A 183 -2.34 13.30 10.68
C ALA A 183 -1.03 12.70 11.20
N ILE A 184 -0.58 11.63 10.53
CA ILE A 184 0.67 10.93 10.82
C ILE A 184 1.72 11.12 9.72
N SER A 185 1.29 11.57 8.54
CA SER A 185 2.15 11.93 7.42
C SER A 185 1.48 13.06 6.63
N GLY A 186 2.26 13.78 5.85
CA GLY A 186 1.81 14.81 4.95
C GLY A 186 2.18 14.48 3.50
N ARG A 187 1.41 15.03 2.55
CA ARG A 187 1.71 15.00 1.13
C ARG A 187 1.25 16.28 0.48
N THR A 188 2.10 16.90 -0.32
CA THR A 188 1.72 18.05 -1.15
C THR A 188 1.78 17.65 -2.62
N ASP A 189 0.64 17.67 -3.29
CA ASP A 189 0.52 17.40 -4.72
C ASP A 189 0.37 18.70 -5.51
N THR A 190 1.11 18.83 -6.60
CA THR A 190 0.94 19.90 -7.59
C THR A 190 0.32 19.30 -8.85
N LEU A 191 -0.84 19.79 -9.24
CA LEU A 191 -1.61 19.28 -10.38
C LEU A 191 -1.61 20.31 -11.52
N ASP A 192 -1.58 19.83 -12.76
CA ASP A 192 -1.85 20.68 -13.91
C ASP A 192 -3.36 20.97 -14.07
N LYS A 193 -3.69 21.80 -15.05
CA LYS A 193 -5.09 22.17 -15.37
C LYS A 193 -5.98 21.00 -15.82
N ASP A 194 -5.39 19.89 -16.23
CA ASP A 194 -6.08 18.68 -16.69
C ASP A 194 -6.24 17.66 -15.53
N GLY A 195 -5.73 18.01 -14.32
CA GLY A 195 -5.81 17.22 -13.09
C GLY A 195 -4.71 16.17 -12.95
N ASN A 196 -3.67 16.19 -13.79
CA ASN A 196 -2.53 15.28 -13.66
C ASN A 196 -1.60 15.75 -12.54
N VAL A 197 -1.17 14.83 -11.68
CA VAL A 197 -0.23 15.13 -10.58
C VAL A 197 1.20 15.24 -11.12
N LEU A 198 1.67 16.47 -11.32
CA LEU A 198 3.01 16.78 -11.84
C LEU A 198 4.10 16.53 -10.80
N LYS A 199 3.80 16.78 -9.53
CA LYS A 199 4.74 16.66 -8.42
C LYS A 199 4.03 16.20 -7.17
N SER A 200 4.62 15.28 -6.43
CA SER A 200 4.24 14.89 -5.08
C SER A 200 5.42 15.05 -4.15
N GLU A 201 5.23 15.76 -3.06
CA GLU A 201 6.19 15.93 -1.97
C GLU A 201 5.65 15.19 -0.75
N TYR A 202 6.42 14.28 -0.20
CA TYR A 202 6.00 13.43 0.92
C TYR A 202 6.75 13.83 2.18
N ASP A 203 6.01 14.07 3.25
CA ASP A 203 6.47 14.18 4.62
C ASP A 203 5.94 12.95 5.37
N VAL A 204 6.80 11.93 5.47
CA VAL A 204 6.39 10.59 5.96
C VAL A 204 6.07 10.60 7.45
N ASN A 205 6.58 11.60 8.17
CA ASN A 205 6.50 11.68 9.62
C ASN A 205 5.75 12.93 10.12
N ASN A 206 5.24 13.75 9.19
CA ASN A 206 4.51 15.00 9.44
C ASN A 206 5.28 15.99 10.32
N ASP A 207 6.60 16.12 10.11
CA ASP A 207 7.46 17.06 10.85
C ASP A 207 7.61 18.42 10.14
N GLY A 208 6.98 18.57 8.98
CA GLY A 208 7.01 19.78 8.16
C GLY A 208 8.21 19.86 7.22
N THR A 209 8.99 18.79 7.11
CA THR A 209 10.12 18.65 6.15
C THR A 209 9.78 17.58 5.11
N THR A 210 9.99 17.90 3.83
CA THR A 210 9.79 16.91 2.77
C THR A 210 10.88 15.84 2.84
N ASP A 211 10.49 14.57 2.90
CA ASP A 211 11.38 13.40 2.93
C ASP A 211 11.69 12.86 1.54
N SER A 212 10.73 12.94 0.62
CA SER A 212 10.95 12.51 -0.77
C SER A 212 10.09 13.29 -1.75
N ILE A 213 10.55 13.36 -3.00
CA ILE A 213 9.87 14.08 -4.07
C ILE A 213 9.74 13.16 -5.29
N THR A 214 8.53 13.09 -5.82
CA THR A 214 8.26 12.44 -7.12
C THR A 214 7.74 13.47 -8.10
N THR A 215 8.39 13.60 -9.26
CA THR A 215 7.91 14.45 -10.36
C THR A 215 7.51 13.59 -11.55
N ARG A 216 6.50 14.04 -12.31
CA ARG A 216 5.93 13.30 -13.44
C ARG A 216 5.71 14.20 -14.64
N GLU A 217 5.92 13.62 -15.82
CA GLU A 217 5.56 14.24 -17.10
C GLU A 217 4.47 13.41 -17.79
N PHE A 218 3.56 14.09 -18.42
CA PHE A 218 2.42 13.45 -19.08
C PHE A 218 2.38 13.79 -20.57
N ASP A 219 1.86 12.87 -21.38
CA ASP A 219 1.54 13.13 -22.76
C ASP A 219 0.16 13.84 -22.88
N LYS A 220 -0.27 14.12 -24.11
CA LYS A 220 -1.55 14.78 -24.36
C LYS A 220 -2.78 13.92 -24.03
N LEU A 221 -2.60 12.62 -23.82
CA LEU A 221 -3.65 11.67 -23.46
C LEU A 221 -3.72 11.46 -21.94
N GLY A 222 -2.82 12.12 -21.16
CA GLY A 222 -2.73 11.98 -19.72
C GLY A 222 -1.94 10.73 -19.26
N ASN A 223 -1.15 10.10 -20.14
CA ASN A 223 -0.30 9.00 -19.75
C ASN A 223 1.00 9.53 -19.13
N ASN A 224 1.41 8.97 -17.98
CA ASN A 224 2.67 9.32 -17.30
C ASN A 224 3.88 8.78 -18.09
N THR A 225 4.55 9.66 -18.83
CA THR A 225 5.67 9.30 -19.70
C THR A 225 7.01 9.26 -18.99
N VAL A 226 7.20 10.10 -17.96
CA VAL A 226 8.41 10.13 -17.14
C VAL A 226 8.04 10.27 -15.67
N GLU A 227 8.67 9.46 -14.82
CA GLU A 227 8.61 9.58 -13.38
C GLU A 227 10.03 9.70 -12.83
N SER A 228 10.30 10.76 -12.08
CA SER A 228 11.60 11.02 -11.45
C SER A 228 11.45 11.08 -9.94
N ILE A 229 12.27 10.33 -9.21
CA ILE A 229 12.17 10.15 -7.76
C ILE A 229 13.46 10.63 -7.10
N ASP A 230 13.33 11.62 -6.23
CA ASP A 230 14.30 12.08 -5.26
C ASP A 230 13.92 11.49 -3.90
N LYS A 231 14.64 10.44 -3.46
CA LYS A 231 14.26 9.62 -2.31
C LYS A 231 14.48 10.28 -0.95
N ASN A 232 15.31 11.32 -0.91
CA ASN A 232 15.72 12.01 0.31
C ASN A 232 15.49 13.52 0.26
N ALA A 233 14.82 14.01 -0.81
CA ALA A 233 14.52 15.42 -1.06
C ALA A 233 15.76 16.35 -1.02
N ASP A 234 16.96 15.83 -1.39
CA ASP A 234 18.21 16.63 -1.42
C ASP A 234 18.36 17.44 -2.71
N GLY A 235 17.40 17.35 -3.62
CA GLY A 235 17.36 18.01 -4.92
C GLY A 235 18.07 17.25 -6.03
N LYS A 236 18.47 15.99 -5.80
CA LYS A 236 19.02 15.11 -6.82
C LYS A 236 18.06 13.93 -7.02
N THR A 237 17.80 13.62 -8.25
CA THR A 237 17.00 12.44 -8.61
C THR A 237 17.86 11.18 -8.50
N GLU A 238 17.39 10.16 -7.81
CA GLU A 238 18.03 8.84 -7.73
C GLU A 238 17.44 7.83 -8.71
N VAL A 239 16.18 7.99 -9.10
CA VAL A 239 15.52 7.03 -10.01
C VAL A 239 14.74 7.77 -11.08
N ILE A 240 14.91 7.36 -12.33
CA ILE A 240 14.11 7.85 -13.46
C ILE A 240 13.45 6.65 -14.15
N LYS A 241 12.15 6.73 -14.34
CA LYS A 241 11.38 5.77 -15.14
C LYS A 241 10.83 6.47 -16.36
N THR A 242 11.05 5.91 -17.54
CA THR A 242 10.49 6.41 -18.80
C THR A 242 9.57 5.37 -19.41
N ASN A 243 8.30 5.74 -19.60
CA ASN A 243 7.27 4.86 -20.11
C ASN A 243 6.92 5.14 -21.57
N LYS A 244 6.62 4.07 -22.31
CA LYS A 244 6.03 4.14 -23.64
C LYS A 244 4.70 3.42 -23.63
N PHE A 245 3.72 4.01 -24.31
CA PHE A 245 2.35 3.53 -24.34
C PHE A 245 1.94 3.11 -25.75
N ASP A 246 0.99 2.19 -25.84
CA ASP A 246 0.27 1.88 -27.09
C ASP A 246 -0.89 2.90 -27.33
N GLU A 247 -1.65 2.69 -28.39
CA GLU A 247 -2.78 3.56 -28.75
C GLU A 247 -3.95 3.46 -27.76
N GLN A 248 -3.99 2.39 -26.94
CA GLN A 248 -5.00 2.14 -25.91
C GLN A 248 -4.57 2.70 -24.53
N GLY A 249 -3.37 3.28 -24.43
CA GLY A 249 -2.83 3.82 -23.17
C GLY A 249 -2.20 2.76 -22.25
N ASN A 250 -1.91 1.56 -22.73
CA ASN A 250 -1.20 0.56 -21.96
C ASN A 250 0.31 0.82 -21.99
N ALA A 251 0.98 0.76 -20.83
CA ALA A 251 2.44 0.95 -20.72
C ALA A 251 3.19 -0.29 -21.27
N ILE A 252 3.54 -0.27 -22.56
CA ILE A 252 4.19 -1.39 -23.25
C ILE A 252 5.69 -1.50 -22.95
N LYS A 253 6.33 -0.42 -22.51
CA LYS A 253 7.75 -0.41 -22.13
C LYS A 253 8.00 0.59 -21.01
N THR A 254 8.82 0.19 -20.04
CA THR A 254 9.38 1.06 -19.00
C THR A 254 10.90 0.90 -19.01
N ASP A 255 11.62 1.98 -19.25
CA ASP A 255 13.07 2.08 -19.07
C ASP A 255 13.33 2.66 -17.67
N VAL A 256 14.14 2.01 -16.84
CA VAL A 256 14.46 2.42 -15.48
C VAL A 256 15.95 2.72 -15.38
N ASP A 257 16.27 3.93 -14.94
CA ASP A 257 17.60 4.38 -14.55
C ASP A 257 17.60 4.49 -13.01
N LEU A 258 18.28 3.56 -12.33
CA LEU A 258 18.22 3.39 -10.87
C LEU A 258 19.12 4.37 -10.10
N ASN A 259 20.01 5.08 -10.81
CA ASN A 259 20.98 5.99 -10.22
C ASN A 259 20.98 7.37 -10.90
N ALA A 260 20.06 7.58 -11.84
CA ALA A 260 19.89 8.80 -12.63
C ALA A 260 21.19 9.26 -13.35
N ASP A 261 22.03 8.30 -13.81
CA ASP A 261 23.26 8.61 -14.54
C ASP A 261 23.03 8.84 -16.04
N GLY A 262 21.79 8.71 -16.48
CA GLY A 262 21.34 8.88 -17.88
C GLY A 262 21.46 7.62 -18.72
N LYS A 263 21.72 6.47 -18.10
CA LYS A 263 21.69 5.16 -18.75
C LYS A 263 20.58 4.31 -18.14
N THR A 264 19.94 3.55 -18.98
CA THR A 264 18.95 2.58 -18.52
C THR A 264 19.66 1.40 -17.85
N ASP A 265 19.30 1.11 -16.60
CA ASP A 265 19.80 -0.04 -15.84
C ASP A 265 18.88 -1.26 -15.97
N GLN A 266 17.58 -1.01 -16.19
CA GLN A 266 16.59 -2.08 -16.31
C GLN A 266 15.54 -1.72 -17.35
N ILE A 267 15.07 -2.74 -18.11
CA ILE A 267 13.99 -2.58 -19.10
C ILE A 267 12.86 -3.55 -18.76
N ILE A 268 11.62 -3.04 -18.68
CA ILE A 268 10.42 -3.85 -18.53
C ILE A 268 9.57 -3.68 -19.79
N THR A 269 9.25 -4.77 -20.48
CA THR A 269 8.35 -4.77 -21.64
C THR A 269 7.09 -5.56 -21.34
N ARG A 270 5.96 -5.12 -21.89
CA ARG A 270 4.65 -5.75 -21.69
C ARG A 270 3.92 -5.91 -23.01
N GLU A 271 3.22 -7.02 -23.14
CA GLU A 271 2.25 -7.28 -24.19
C GLU A 271 0.85 -7.36 -23.56
N PHE A 272 -0.14 -6.83 -24.23
CA PHE A 272 -1.51 -6.77 -23.73
C PHE A 272 -2.47 -7.44 -24.72
N ASP A 273 -3.58 -7.97 -24.19
CA ASP A 273 -4.71 -8.41 -25.02
C ASP A 273 -5.63 -7.20 -25.35
N GLU A 274 -6.67 -7.45 -26.15
CA GLU A 274 -7.64 -6.44 -26.57
C GLU A 274 -8.43 -5.81 -25.38
N LYS A 275 -8.40 -6.45 -24.20
CA LYS A 275 -9.06 -5.99 -22.98
C LYS A 275 -8.11 -5.28 -22.02
N GLY A 276 -6.85 -5.06 -22.41
CA GLY A 276 -5.83 -4.41 -21.60
C GLY A 276 -5.21 -5.28 -20.50
N ASN A 277 -5.37 -6.60 -20.55
CA ASN A 277 -4.68 -7.50 -19.63
C ASN A 277 -3.26 -7.75 -20.10
N ALA A 278 -2.27 -7.66 -19.20
CA ALA A 278 -0.87 -7.94 -19.51
C ALA A 278 -0.66 -9.46 -19.70
N THR A 279 -0.60 -9.88 -20.96
CA THR A 279 -0.42 -11.29 -21.35
C THR A 279 1.02 -11.73 -21.27
N LYS A 280 1.98 -10.80 -21.40
CA LYS A 280 3.40 -11.06 -21.19
C LYS A 280 4.08 -9.87 -20.55
N VAL A 281 4.97 -10.17 -19.59
CA VAL A 281 5.88 -9.20 -18.98
C VAL A 281 7.28 -9.75 -19.06
N SER A 282 8.22 -9.02 -19.65
CA SER A 282 9.63 -9.41 -19.72
C SER A 282 10.48 -8.34 -19.07
N THR A 283 11.46 -8.75 -18.28
CA THR A 283 12.37 -7.86 -17.54
C THR A 283 13.81 -8.19 -17.93
N ASP A 284 14.50 -7.19 -18.40
CA ASP A 284 15.93 -7.15 -18.65
C ASP A 284 16.55 -6.34 -17.51
N LEU A 285 17.29 -6.99 -16.61
CA LEU A 285 17.74 -6.45 -15.33
C LEU A 285 19.02 -5.62 -15.43
N ASP A 286 19.77 -5.77 -16.53
CA ASP A 286 21.02 -5.05 -16.79
C ASP A 286 21.00 -4.24 -18.09
N ALA A 287 19.81 -4.17 -18.72
CA ALA A 287 19.53 -3.43 -19.95
C ALA A 287 20.47 -3.78 -21.13
N ASP A 288 20.97 -5.04 -21.20
CA ASP A 288 21.83 -5.51 -22.28
C ASP A 288 21.06 -5.79 -23.58
N GLY A 289 19.75 -5.75 -23.53
CA GLY A 289 18.82 -5.97 -24.64
C GLY A 289 18.26 -7.40 -24.69
N THR A 290 18.64 -8.24 -23.73
CA THR A 290 18.15 -9.62 -23.61
C THR A 290 17.37 -9.71 -22.29
N PRO A 291 16.08 -10.04 -22.29
CA PRO A 291 15.36 -10.23 -21.02
C PRO A 291 15.99 -11.33 -20.17
N ASP A 292 16.12 -11.10 -18.88
CA ASP A 292 16.62 -12.09 -17.90
C ASP A 292 15.50 -12.99 -17.39
N LYS A 293 14.27 -12.47 -17.38
CA LYS A 293 13.09 -13.21 -16.92
C LYS A 293 11.85 -12.77 -17.67
N SER A 294 10.88 -13.69 -17.76
CA SER A 294 9.58 -13.36 -18.30
C SER A 294 8.44 -14.08 -17.57
N THR A 295 7.27 -13.46 -17.60
CA THR A 295 6.00 -14.03 -17.11
C THR A 295 5.00 -13.97 -18.25
N THR A 296 4.33 -15.09 -18.55
CA THR A 296 3.23 -15.17 -19.52
C THR A 296 1.94 -15.47 -18.75
N ASN A 297 0.89 -14.73 -19.04
CA ASN A 297 -0.40 -14.83 -18.37
C ASN A 297 -1.51 -15.14 -19.38
N GLU A 298 -2.45 -15.99 -18.96
CA GLU A 298 -3.67 -16.27 -19.69
C GLU A 298 -4.88 -15.84 -18.86
N PHE A 299 -5.85 -15.21 -19.50
CA PHE A 299 -7.06 -14.70 -18.86
C PHE A 299 -8.30 -15.35 -19.49
N ASN A 300 -9.35 -15.56 -18.68
CA ASN A 300 -10.62 -16.01 -19.19
C ASN A 300 -11.48 -14.83 -19.73
N GLU A 301 -12.68 -15.15 -20.23
CA GLU A 301 -13.62 -14.15 -20.75
C GLU A 301 -14.04 -13.08 -19.72
N LYS A 302 -13.89 -13.37 -18.41
CA LYS A 302 -14.19 -12.46 -17.29
C LYS A 302 -12.97 -11.68 -16.80
N ASN A 303 -11.86 -11.66 -17.54
CA ASN A 303 -10.57 -11.03 -17.17
C ASN A 303 -9.92 -11.60 -15.91
N GLN A 304 -10.21 -12.85 -15.54
CA GLN A 304 -9.58 -13.52 -14.41
C GLN A 304 -8.35 -14.29 -14.88
N LEU A 305 -7.23 -14.17 -14.18
CA LEU A 305 -5.96 -14.84 -14.47
C LEU A 305 -6.10 -16.36 -14.26
N VAL A 306 -6.22 -17.13 -15.33
CA VAL A 306 -6.37 -18.60 -15.25
C VAL A 306 -5.05 -19.35 -15.31
N LYS A 307 -4.00 -18.74 -15.89
CA LYS A 307 -2.67 -19.34 -15.93
C LYS A 307 -1.58 -18.29 -15.90
N SER A 308 -0.54 -18.54 -15.11
CA SER A 308 0.69 -17.77 -15.08
C SER A 308 1.88 -18.70 -15.23
N SER A 309 2.79 -18.40 -16.17
CA SER A 309 4.00 -19.16 -16.44
C SER A 309 5.20 -18.23 -16.30
N ASN A 310 6.10 -18.55 -15.36
CA ASN A 310 7.28 -17.75 -15.08
C ASN A 310 8.53 -18.47 -15.56
N ASP A 311 9.29 -17.80 -16.40
CA ASP A 311 10.60 -18.17 -16.90
C ASP A 311 11.61 -17.21 -16.23
N LEU A 312 12.28 -17.68 -15.19
CA LEU A 312 13.12 -16.87 -14.30
C LEU A 312 14.54 -16.64 -14.85
N ASN A 313 14.93 -17.42 -15.85
CA ASN A 313 16.23 -17.38 -16.52
C ASN A 313 16.11 -17.07 -18.02
N ASN A 314 14.88 -16.89 -18.50
CA ASN A 314 14.50 -16.58 -19.88
C ASN A 314 15.13 -17.54 -20.93
N ASP A 315 15.25 -18.84 -20.58
CA ASP A 315 15.75 -19.85 -21.51
C ASP A 315 14.67 -20.38 -22.50
N GLY A 316 13.45 -19.89 -22.35
CA GLY A 316 12.29 -20.20 -23.16
C GLY A 316 11.45 -21.36 -22.63
N THR A 317 11.83 -21.92 -21.46
CA THR A 317 11.04 -22.90 -20.74
C THR A 317 10.61 -22.28 -19.38
N PRO A 318 9.32 -22.30 -19.03
CA PRO A 318 8.91 -21.82 -17.72
C PRO A 318 9.59 -22.62 -16.60
N ASP A 319 10.03 -21.94 -15.53
CA ASP A 319 10.53 -22.58 -14.31
C ASP A 319 9.41 -22.93 -13.36
N ASN A 320 8.28 -22.23 -13.44
CA ASN A 320 7.08 -22.60 -12.71
C ASN A 320 5.81 -22.17 -13.46
N ILE A 321 4.75 -22.94 -13.25
CA ILE A 321 3.42 -22.69 -13.82
C ILE A 321 2.40 -22.74 -12.69
N THR A 322 1.47 -21.80 -12.68
CA THR A 322 0.31 -21.80 -11.78
C THR A 322 -0.96 -21.67 -12.58
N GLU A 323 -1.92 -22.58 -12.36
CA GLU A 323 -3.26 -22.56 -12.96
C GLU A 323 -4.30 -22.29 -11.89
N ASN A 324 -5.29 -21.43 -12.18
CA ASN A 324 -6.30 -21.00 -11.25
C ASN A 324 -7.71 -21.34 -11.76
N GLU A 325 -8.57 -21.75 -10.84
CA GLU A 325 -10.01 -21.91 -11.07
C GLU A 325 -10.81 -20.93 -10.23
N TYR A 326 -11.92 -20.47 -10.76
CA TYR A 326 -12.78 -19.46 -10.13
C TYR A 326 -14.23 -19.93 -10.06
N ASP A 327 -14.95 -19.53 -9.03
CA ASP A 327 -16.39 -19.70 -8.93
C ASP A 327 -17.16 -18.69 -9.80
N ILE A 328 -18.49 -18.77 -9.74
CA ILE A 328 -19.35 -17.87 -10.52
C ILE A 328 -19.32 -16.43 -10.02
N TYR A 329 -18.88 -16.20 -8.78
CA TYR A 329 -18.77 -14.89 -8.13
C TYR A 329 -17.41 -14.22 -8.35
N GLY A 330 -16.42 -14.98 -8.88
CA GLY A 330 -15.08 -14.48 -9.15
C GLY A 330 -14.05 -14.82 -8.07
N ASN A 331 -14.41 -15.58 -7.05
CA ASN A 331 -13.47 -16.02 -6.02
C ASN A 331 -12.59 -17.15 -6.57
N ARG A 332 -11.27 -17.08 -6.33
CA ARG A 332 -10.36 -18.17 -6.72
C ARG A 332 -10.55 -19.37 -5.79
N ILE A 333 -11.15 -20.44 -6.33
CA ILE A 333 -11.46 -21.66 -5.56
C ILE A 333 -10.35 -22.70 -5.61
N LYS A 334 -9.42 -22.61 -6.58
CA LYS A 334 -8.31 -23.54 -6.70
C LYS A 334 -7.11 -22.89 -7.37
N ALA A 335 -5.91 -23.26 -6.92
CA ALA A 335 -4.65 -23.00 -7.59
C ALA A 335 -3.82 -24.28 -7.62
N GLU A 336 -3.33 -24.63 -8.81
CA GLU A 336 -2.42 -25.76 -9.05
C GLU A 336 -1.07 -25.20 -9.51
N SER A 337 0.02 -25.62 -8.88
CA SER A 337 1.36 -25.17 -9.21
C SER A 337 2.27 -26.34 -9.54
N ASP A 338 2.89 -26.26 -10.70
CA ASP A 338 4.02 -27.07 -11.14
C ASP A 338 5.26 -26.17 -10.99
N THR A 339 6.09 -26.45 -10.00
CA THR A 339 7.17 -25.55 -9.55
C THR A 339 8.51 -25.83 -10.21
N ASP A 340 8.63 -26.95 -10.95
CA ASP A 340 9.82 -27.33 -11.72
C ASP A 340 9.52 -27.66 -13.18
N THR A 341 8.24 -27.50 -13.58
CA THR A 341 7.72 -27.67 -14.94
C THR A 341 8.00 -29.05 -15.56
N ASP A 342 8.04 -30.08 -14.72
CA ASP A 342 8.18 -31.46 -15.19
C ASP A 342 6.85 -32.05 -15.76
N GLY A 343 5.77 -31.28 -15.64
CA GLY A 343 4.42 -31.64 -16.10
C GLY A 343 3.60 -32.36 -15.01
N VAL A 344 4.13 -32.47 -13.81
CA VAL A 344 3.43 -32.98 -12.62
C VAL A 344 3.14 -31.81 -11.70
N ILE A 345 1.91 -31.71 -11.21
CA ILE A 345 1.56 -30.69 -10.23
C ILE A 345 2.25 -31.00 -8.89
N ASP A 346 2.96 -30.03 -8.32
CA ASP A 346 3.68 -30.15 -7.04
C ASP A 346 2.83 -29.68 -5.87
N LYS A 347 1.91 -28.76 -6.12
CA LYS A 347 1.11 -28.15 -5.06
C LYS A 347 -0.29 -27.81 -5.52
N ILE A 348 -1.26 -28.13 -4.67
CA ILE A 348 -2.66 -27.74 -4.87
C ILE A 348 -3.13 -26.93 -3.65
N THR A 349 -3.74 -25.79 -3.92
CA THR A 349 -4.42 -24.99 -2.91
C THR A 349 -5.89 -24.88 -3.30
N ALA A 350 -6.80 -25.23 -2.38
CA ALA A 350 -8.24 -25.12 -2.60
C ALA A 350 -8.88 -24.21 -1.54
N CYS A 351 -9.79 -23.36 -1.98
CA CYS A 351 -10.48 -22.36 -1.17
C CYS A 351 -11.99 -22.58 -1.25
N GLU A 352 -12.68 -22.45 -0.11
CA GLU A 352 -14.14 -22.43 -0.04
C GLU A 352 -14.58 -21.08 0.54
N PHE A 353 -15.65 -20.51 0.00
CA PHE A 353 -16.17 -19.19 0.40
C PHE A 353 -17.64 -19.31 0.82
N ASP A 354 -18.08 -18.43 1.73
CA ASP A 354 -19.49 -18.29 2.07
C ASP A 354 -20.25 -17.45 1.03
N GLU A 355 -21.56 -17.31 1.21
CA GLU A 355 -22.43 -16.52 0.33
C GLU A 355 -22.09 -15.01 0.33
N LYS A 356 -21.30 -14.53 1.29
CA LYS A 356 -20.83 -13.13 1.40
C LYS A 356 -19.43 -12.92 0.81
N GLY A 357 -18.79 -14.01 0.34
CA GLY A 357 -17.43 -13.97 -0.22
C GLY A 357 -16.32 -14.09 0.83
N HIS A 358 -16.60 -14.42 2.08
CA HIS A 358 -15.55 -14.66 3.07
C HIS A 358 -14.96 -16.06 2.86
N LEU A 359 -13.61 -16.15 2.93
CA LEU A 359 -12.91 -17.43 2.89
C LEU A 359 -13.21 -18.24 4.14
N ILE A 360 -13.94 -19.36 4.01
CA ILE A 360 -14.31 -20.22 5.15
C ILE A 360 -13.42 -21.45 5.29
N LYS A 361 -12.69 -21.84 4.21
CA LYS A 361 -11.76 -22.95 4.27
C LYS A 361 -10.62 -22.78 3.25
N LEU A 362 -9.42 -23.10 3.68
CA LEU A 362 -8.20 -23.19 2.87
C LEU A 362 -7.58 -24.56 3.07
N SER A 363 -7.44 -25.34 2.00
CA SER A 363 -6.79 -26.64 2.01
C SER A 363 -5.54 -26.61 1.14
N THR A 364 -4.45 -27.21 1.61
CA THR A 364 -3.19 -27.28 0.86
C THR A 364 -2.68 -28.73 0.82
N ASP A 365 -2.44 -29.20 -0.39
CA ASP A 365 -1.71 -30.43 -0.70
C ASP A 365 -0.37 -29.97 -1.30
N ARG A 366 0.74 -30.15 -0.55
CA ARG A 366 2.06 -29.57 -0.86
C ARG A 366 2.86 -30.37 -1.87
N ASN A 367 2.47 -31.62 -2.10
CA ASN A 367 3.13 -32.54 -3.03
C ASN A 367 2.16 -33.10 -4.10
N ALA A 368 0.93 -32.59 -4.11
CA ALA A 368 -0.15 -32.96 -5.01
C ALA A 368 -0.39 -34.48 -5.13
N ASP A 369 -0.17 -35.24 -4.06
CA ASP A 369 -0.40 -36.69 -4.03
C ASP A 369 -1.86 -37.07 -3.81
N GLY A 370 -2.73 -36.07 -3.67
CA GLY A 370 -4.17 -36.22 -3.44
C GLY A 370 -4.53 -36.32 -1.96
N ILE A 371 -3.57 -36.21 -1.06
CA ILE A 371 -3.76 -36.16 0.38
C ILE A 371 -3.50 -34.70 0.82
N VAL A 372 -4.50 -34.09 1.45
CA VAL A 372 -4.35 -32.72 1.94
C VAL A 372 -3.40 -32.69 3.14
N ASP A 373 -2.34 -31.91 3.07
CA ASP A 373 -1.33 -31.75 4.11
C ASP A 373 -1.72 -30.75 5.20
N SER A 374 -2.61 -29.82 4.89
CA SER A 374 -3.12 -28.88 5.88
C SER A 374 -4.45 -28.29 5.51
N VAL A 375 -5.28 -28.04 6.54
CA VAL A 375 -6.60 -27.40 6.41
C VAL A 375 -6.72 -26.29 7.44
N ASN A 376 -7.11 -25.10 6.98
CA ASN A 376 -7.51 -24.00 7.85
C ASN A 376 -8.99 -23.70 7.62
N THR A 377 -9.78 -23.58 8.69
CA THR A 377 -11.17 -23.13 8.62
C THR A 377 -11.35 -21.82 9.36
N TYR A 378 -12.31 -21.04 8.93
CA TYR A 378 -12.54 -19.68 9.42
C TYR A 378 -14.02 -19.43 9.66
N ASP A 379 -14.38 -18.94 10.85
CA ASP A 379 -15.71 -18.45 11.16
C ASP A 379 -15.73 -16.93 11.29
N TYR A 380 -16.83 -16.33 10.89
CA TYR A 380 -17.02 -14.88 10.89
C TYR A 380 -18.30 -14.50 11.64
N ASN A 381 -18.30 -13.32 12.24
CA ASN A 381 -19.53 -12.74 12.81
C ASN A 381 -20.32 -12.00 11.72
N ASP A 382 -21.48 -11.45 12.12
CA ASP A 382 -22.37 -10.73 11.21
C ASP A 382 -21.76 -9.46 10.59
N TYR A 383 -20.69 -8.92 11.20
CA TYR A 383 -19.94 -7.77 10.71
C TYR A 383 -18.79 -8.15 9.76
N GLY A 384 -18.56 -9.45 9.51
CA GLY A 384 -17.47 -9.95 8.68
C GLY A 384 -16.12 -10.04 9.41
N TYR A 385 -16.07 -9.84 10.73
CA TYR A 385 -14.86 -10.06 11.51
C TYR A 385 -14.67 -11.55 11.78
N ARG A 386 -13.45 -12.05 11.57
CA ARG A 386 -13.07 -13.44 11.81
C ARG A 386 -13.05 -13.73 13.31
N ILE A 387 -13.94 -14.62 13.78
CA ILE A 387 -14.10 -14.95 15.19
C ILE A 387 -13.43 -16.26 15.60
N LYS A 388 -13.13 -17.15 14.62
CA LYS A 388 -12.46 -18.43 14.88
C LYS A 388 -11.54 -18.80 13.72
N VAL A 389 -10.41 -19.43 14.03
CA VAL A 389 -9.54 -20.13 13.08
C VAL A 389 -9.22 -21.48 13.67
N GLU A 390 -9.46 -22.54 12.93
CA GLU A 390 -9.02 -23.88 13.24
C GLU A 390 -7.98 -24.31 12.22
N MET A 391 -6.90 -24.93 12.69
CA MET A 391 -5.77 -25.38 11.88
C MET A 391 -5.52 -26.85 12.10
N ASP A 392 -5.65 -27.62 11.04
CA ASP A 392 -5.13 -28.98 10.91
C ASP A 392 -3.86 -28.87 10.05
N ASN A 393 -2.68 -28.94 10.68
CA ASN A 393 -1.40 -28.65 10.04
C ASN A 393 -0.83 -29.86 9.29
N ASN A 394 -1.39 -31.07 9.53
CA ASN A 394 -0.92 -32.33 9.00
C ASN A 394 -1.97 -33.04 8.12
N GLY A 395 -3.18 -32.50 8.01
CA GLY A 395 -4.25 -33.01 7.16
C GLY A 395 -4.87 -34.33 7.65
N ASP A 396 -4.69 -34.70 8.91
CA ASP A 396 -5.23 -35.97 9.43
C ASP A 396 -6.69 -35.89 9.87
N GLY A 397 -7.28 -34.71 9.77
CA GLY A 397 -8.68 -34.42 10.13
C GLY A 397 -8.88 -34.11 11.60
N ILE A 398 -7.80 -34.01 12.38
CA ILE A 398 -7.80 -33.57 13.78
C ILE A 398 -7.26 -32.14 13.81
N ILE A 399 -7.96 -31.27 14.48
CA ILE A 399 -7.51 -29.88 14.62
C ILE A 399 -6.30 -29.86 15.57
N ASP A 400 -5.18 -29.29 15.10
CA ASP A 400 -3.97 -29.12 15.90
C ASP A 400 -4.01 -27.84 16.74
N ARG A 401 -4.67 -26.80 16.21
CA ARG A 401 -4.70 -25.47 16.83
C ARG A 401 -6.01 -24.75 16.59
N THR A 402 -6.48 -24.08 17.62
CA THR A 402 -7.67 -23.20 17.51
C THR A 402 -7.36 -21.82 18.08
N PHE A 403 -7.73 -20.78 17.32
CA PHE A 403 -7.75 -19.39 17.77
C PHE A 403 -9.17 -18.88 17.80
N ASN A 404 -9.57 -18.20 18.88
CA ASN A 404 -10.83 -17.47 18.91
C ASN A 404 -10.58 -15.99 19.20
N TYR A 405 -11.45 -15.13 18.67
CA TYR A 405 -11.33 -13.68 18.76
C TYR A 405 -12.63 -13.05 19.24
N LYS A 406 -12.53 -12.07 20.13
CA LYS A 406 -13.63 -11.18 20.50
C LYS A 406 -13.25 -9.74 20.17
N TYR A 407 -14.24 -8.98 19.76
CA TYR A 407 -14.06 -7.61 19.30
C TYR A 407 -14.87 -6.65 20.16
N ASN A 408 -14.39 -5.41 20.28
CA ASN A 408 -15.20 -4.31 20.80
C ASN A 408 -16.07 -3.70 19.69
N ASP A 409 -16.88 -2.69 20.05
CA ASP A 409 -17.78 -2.00 19.12
C ASP A 409 -17.05 -1.22 18.01
N LYS A 410 -15.72 -0.98 18.18
CA LYS A 410 -14.87 -0.35 17.18
C LYS A 410 -14.20 -1.37 16.22
N GLY A 411 -14.48 -2.67 16.36
CA GLY A 411 -13.89 -3.74 15.54
C GLY A 411 -12.46 -4.14 15.94
N GLN A 412 -11.98 -3.72 17.11
CA GLN A 412 -10.66 -4.08 17.62
C GLN A 412 -10.74 -5.37 18.43
N VAL A 413 -9.77 -6.27 18.25
CA VAL A 413 -9.65 -7.52 19.02
C VAL A 413 -9.37 -7.18 20.48
N ILE A 414 -10.26 -7.55 21.40
CA ILE A 414 -10.08 -7.35 22.85
C ILE A 414 -9.73 -8.61 23.61
N VAL A 415 -10.04 -9.79 23.04
CA VAL A 415 -9.63 -11.09 23.58
C VAL A 415 -9.23 -11.99 22.43
N ARG A 416 -8.10 -12.65 22.56
CA ARG A 416 -7.67 -13.78 21.73
C ARG A 416 -7.44 -14.98 22.65
N THR A 417 -7.91 -16.15 22.25
CA THR A 417 -7.57 -17.41 22.92
C THR A 417 -6.82 -18.32 21.97
N TYR A 418 -5.95 -19.14 22.51
CA TYR A 418 -5.18 -20.12 21.81
C TYR A 418 -5.31 -21.48 22.51
N ASP A 419 -5.60 -22.51 21.73
CA ASP A 419 -5.66 -23.92 22.14
C ASP A 419 -4.77 -24.70 21.17
N GLU A 420 -3.63 -25.22 21.65
CA GLU A 420 -2.59 -25.83 20.80
C GLU A 420 -2.95 -27.23 20.34
N HIS A 421 -3.76 -27.96 21.09
CA HIS A 421 -4.06 -29.36 20.78
C HIS A 421 -5.53 -29.61 20.50
N ASP A 422 -6.35 -28.56 20.45
CA ASP A 422 -7.81 -28.58 20.33
C ASP A 422 -8.49 -29.59 21.28
N ASP A 423 -7.91 -29.74 22.47
CA ASP A 423 -8.43 -30.65 23.50
C ASP A 423 -9.54 -30.00 24.35
N ASN A 424 -9.98 -28.80 23.95
CA ASN A 424 -10.93 -27.92 24.63
C ASN A 424 -10.40 -27.32 25.95
N VAL A 425 -9.09 -27.40 26.18
CA VAL A 425 -8.41 -26.68 27.24
C VAL A 425 -7.67 -25.51 26.58
N ILE A 426 -8.09 -24.29 26.88
CA ILE A 426 -7.39 -23.12 26.35
C ILE A 426 -6.01 -23.00 26.99
N ASP A 427 -4.95 -23.01 26.19
CA ASP A 427 -3.57 -22.86 26.65
C ASP A 427 -3.19 -21.43 26.96
N GLU A 428 -3.80 -20.46 26.28
CA GLU A 428 -3.48 -19.05 26.48
C GLU A 428 -4.71 -18.17 26.27
N TYR A 429 -4.93 -17.25 27.20
CA TYR A 429 -5.77 -16.07 27.00
C TYR A 429 -4.91 -14.84 26.87
N GLN A 430 -5.20 -14.04 25.86
CA GLN A 430 -4.62 -12.71 25.68
C GLN A 430 -5.73 -11.66 25.71
N TYR A 431 -5.62 -10.71 26.62
CA TYR A 431 -6.54 -9.58 26.73
C TYR A 431 -5.83 -8.32 26.24
N LEU A 432 -6.48 -7.58 25.35
CA LEU A 432 -5.90 -6.42 24.68
C LEU A 432 -6.65 -5.17 25.08
N LYS A 433 -5.92 -4.11 25.45
CA LYS A 433 -6.48 -2.80 25.79
C LYS A 433 -5.95 -1.74 24.84
N TYR A 434 -6.80 -0.79 24.54
CA TYR A 434 -6.52 0.26 23.57
C TYR A 434 -6.78 1.63 24.20
N ASP A 435 -6.04 2.63 23.75
CA ASP A 435 -6.32 4.03 24.02
C ASP A 435 -7.48 4.56 23.14
N ASP A 436 -7.84 5.84 23.34
CA ASP A 436 -8.91 6.47 22.55
C ASP A 436 -8.53 6.65 21.07
N MET A 437 -7.24 6.60 20.74
CA MET A 437 -6.70 6.70 19.38
C MET A 437 -6.59 5.35 18.69
N GLY A 438 -6.91 4.26 19.40
CA GLY A 438 -6.86 2.91 18.84
C GLY A 438 -5.51 2.22 18.97
N ASN A 439 -4.52 2.81 19.63
CA ASN A 439 -3.25 2.15 19.90
C ASN A 439 -3.43 1.10 20.99
N ARG A 440 -2.81 -0.06 20.80
CA ARG A 440 -2.80 -1.12 21.81
C ARG A 440 -1.83 -0.76 22.91
N ILE A 441 -2.33 -0.45 24.11
CA ILE A 441 -1.53 0.05 25.25
C ILE A 441 -1.21 -1.02 26.28
N GLN A 442 -1.91 -2.17 26.27
CA GLN A 442 -1.66 -3.25 27.21
C GLN A 442 -2.07 -4.59 26.62
N GLU A 443 -1.29 -5.61 26.92
CA GLU A 443 -1.55 -7.01 26.62
C GLU A 443 -1.37 -7.81 27.92
N ASP A 444 -2.43 -8.46 28.38
CA ASP A 444 -2.42 -9.33 29.55
C ASP A 444 -2.48 -10.79 29.09
N TYR A 445 -1.63 -11.63 29.61
CA TYR A 445 -1.53 -13.05 29.28
C TYR A 445 -1.83 -13.90 30.49
N ASP A 446 -2.73 -14.88 30.32
CA ASP A 446 -3.05 -15.94 31.28
C ASP A 446 -2.73 -17.26 30.55
N TYR A 447 -1.61 -17.89 30.89
CA TYR A 447 -1.06 -19.04 30.18
C TYR A 447 -1.61 -20.38 30.69
N ASP A 448 -2.11 -20.45 31.93
CA ASP A 448 -2.63 -21.68 32.52
C ASP A 448 -4.14 -21.64 32.76
N HIS A 449 -4.80 -20.54 32.35
CA HIS A 449 -6.23 -20.33 32.43
C HIS A 449 -6.79 -20.45 33.86
N ASP A 450 -6.02 -20.07 34.87
CA ASP A 450 -6.49 -20.08 36.26
C ASP A 450 -7.27 -18.81 36.63
N GLY A 451 -7.35 -17.84 35.69
CA GLY A 451 -8.03 -16.55 35.83
C GLY A 451 -7.15 -15.46 36.44
N ASN A 452 -5.89 -15.77 36.74
CA ASN A 452 -4.88 -14.80 37.12
C ASN A 452 -4.02 -14.48 35.90
N ILE A 453 -3.63 -13.23 35.75
CA ILE A 453 -2.72 -12.82 34.69
C ILE A 453 -1.30 -13.20 35.09
N ASP A 454 -0.60 -13.96 34.24
CA ASP A 454 0.78 -14.38 34.43
C ASP A 454 1.79 -13.35 33.97
N ARG A 455 1.47 -12.61 32.92
CA ARG A 455 2.37 -11.68 32.27
C ARG A 455 1.64 -10.49 31.71
N ILE A 456 2.25 -9.31 31.81
CA ILE A 456 1.70 -8.07 31.24
C ILE A 456 2.74 -7.37 30.37
N HIS A 457 2.33 -6.94 29.20
CA HIS A 457 3.05 -5.99 28.37
C HIS A 457 2.34 -4.63 28.43
N TYR A 458 3.09 -3.58 28.69
CA TYR A 458 2.65 -2.20 28.59
C TYR A 458 3.34 -1.55 27.40
N LEU A 459 2.56 -0.91 26.53
CA LEU A 459 3.05 -0.26 25.32
C LEU A 459 2.82 1.25 25.45
N GLU A 460 3.87 2.03 25.23
CA GLU A 460 3.82 3.48 25.26
C GLU A 460 4.10 4.04 23.87
N TYR A 461 3.37 5.07 23.49
CA TYR A 461 3.46 5.68 22.17
C TYR A 461 3.73 7.18 22.31
N LYS A 462 4.50 7.74 21.38
CA LYS A 462 4.69 9.17 21.19
C LYS A 462 3.88 9.60 19.95
N ASP A 463 3.24 10.73 20.04
CA ASP A 463 2.61 11.45 18.93
C ASP A 463 1.69 10.60 18.03
N THR A 464 0.76 9.89 18.45
CA THR A 464 -0.28 9.10 17.76
C THR A 464 -0.03 7.62 17.57
N GLN A 465 1.18 7.17 17.17
CA GLN A 465 1.37 5.75 16.82
C GLN A 465 2.81 5.26 16.90
N MET A 466 3.77 6.12 17.14
CA MET A 466 5.14 5.69 17.32
C MET A 466 5.29 4.95 18.65
N LEU A 467 5.51 3.64 18.57
CA LEU A 467 5.82 2.82 19.74
C LEU A 467 7.18 3.24 20.29
N THR A 468 7.20 3.85 21.47
CA THR A 468 8.45 4.30 22.09
C THR A 468 8.93 3.41 23.20
N LYS A 469 8.02 2.62 23.81
CA LYS A 469 8.41 1.70 24.87
C LYS A 469 7.50 0.49 24.96
N VAL A 470 8.08 -0.66 25.27
CA VAL A 470 7.36 -1.85 25.73
C VAL A 470 7.97 -2.29 27.04
N SER A 471 7.20 -2.26 28.11
CA SER A 471 7.59 -2.73 29.44
C SER A 471 6.91 -4.07 29.71
N VAL A 472 7.63 -5.02 30.30
CA VAL A 472 7.14 -6.37 30.54
C VAL A 472 7.27 -6.71 32.03
N ASP A 473 6.15 -7.09 32.61
CA ASP A 473 6.03 -7.71 33.93
C ASP A 473 5.78 -9.20 33.68
N LEU A 474 6.77 -10.07 33.94
CA LEU A 474 6.75 -11.49 33.59
C LEU A 474 5.93 -12.37 34.53
N ASN A 475 5.61 -11.86 35.72
CA ASN A 475 4.96 -12.63 36.79
C ASN A 475 3.81 -11.86 37.44
N ASN A 476 3.43 -10.72 36.84
CA ASN A 476 2.36 -9.84 37.30
C ASN A 476 2.48 -9.44 38.80
N ASP A 477 3.72 -9.24 39.28
CA ASP A 477 3.95 -8.80 40.67
C ASP A 477 3.91 -7.25 40.82
N GLY A 478 3.68 -6.54 39.72
CA GLY A 478 3.65 -5.09 39.64
C GLY A 478 5.03 -4.46 39.44
N THR A 479 6.06 -5.29 39.25
CA THR A 479 7.42 -4.84 38.96
C THR A 479 7.78 -5.14 37.51
N ILE A 480 8.22 -4.14 36.77
CA ILE A 480 8.69 -4.36 35.40
C ILE A 480 10.00 -5.15 35.42
N ASP A 481 10.04 -6.35 34.81
CA ASP A 481 11.20 -7.21 34.73
C ASP A 481 12.20 -6.77 33.67
N HIS A 482 11.69 -6.29 32.55
CA HIS A 482 12.50 -5.68 31.49
C HIS A 482 11.65 -4.77 30.62
N TYR A 483 12.32 -3.90 29.87
CA TYR A 483 11.67 -3.05 28.90
C TYR A 483 12.58 -2.81 27.69
N ASN A 484 11.96 -2.43 26.58
CA ASN A 484 12.63 -1.94 25.39
C ASN A 484 12.20 -0.51 25.17
N ASP A 485 13.15 0.34 24.81
CA ASP A 485 12.90 1.69 24.31
C ASP A 485 13.22 1.73 22.81
N TRP A 486 12.35 2.34 22.03
CA TRP A 486 12.55 2.61 20.59
C TRP A 486 12.90 4.09 20.43
N ILE A 487 14.07 4.34 19.84
CA ILE A 487 14.61 5.68 19.64
C ILE A 487 14.55 6.00 18.14
N TYR A 488 13.96 7.12 17.83
CA TYR A 488 13.73 7.61 16.48
C TYR A 488 14.57 8.87 16.24
N ASN A 489 15.01 9.07 14.98
CA ASN A 489 15.68 10.31 14.58
C ASN A 489 14.66 11.47 14.45
N ASP A 490 15.14 12.66 14.09
CA ASP A 490 14.30 13.86 13.92
C ASP A 490 13.29 13.70 12.76
N LYS A 491 13.50 12.73 11.86
CA LYS A 491 12.57 12.35 10.79
C LYS A 491 11.62 11.22 11.18
N HIS A 492 11.56 10.85 12.47
CA HIS A 492 10.76 9.76 13.01
C HIS A 492 11.08 8.36 12.44
N LEU A 493 12.25 8.19 11.82
CA LEU A 493 12.74 6.88 11.43
C LEU A 493 13.38 6.18 12.63
N LEU A 494 13.08 4.90 12.81
CA LEU A 494 13.64 4.11 13.89
C LEU A 494 15.15 3.97 13.70
N GLN A 495 15.92 4.46 14.67
CA GLN A 495 17.38 4.34 14.67
C GLN A 495 17.86 3.20 15.54
N ILE A 496 17.32 3.10 16.75
CA ILE A 496 17.85 2.24 17.80
C ILE A 496 16.71 1.63 18.59
N ARG A 497 16.86 0.37 19.00
CA ARG A 497 16.09 -0.26 20.05
C ARG A 497 17.01 -0.67 21.19
N GLU A 498 16.79 -0.13 22.36
CA GLU A 498 17.53 -0.43 23.58
C GLU A 498 16.78 -1.44 24.43
N PHE A 499 17.47 -2.44 24.97
CA PHE A 499 16.92 -3.42 25.89
C PHE A 499 17.51 -3.21 27.28
N HIS A 500 16.62 -3.09 28.28
CA HIS A 500 16.95 -2.86 29.68
C HIS A 500 16.39 -3.98 30.55
N GLN A 501 17.13 -4.36 31.59
CA GLN A 501 16.67 -5.32 32.60
C GLN A 501 16.22 -4.57 33.86
N SER A 502 15.22 -5.10 34.56
CA SER A 502 14.66 -4.47 35.77
C SER A 502 15.73 -4.14 36.83
N GLY A 503 15.56 -2.99 37.45
CA GLY A 503 16.46 -2.49 38.49
C GLY A 503 17.79 -1.94 38.00
N ASP A 504 18.05 -2.00 36.72
CA ASP A 504 19.23 -1.48 36.06
C ASP A 504 18.82 -0.57 34.90
N ASN A 505 19.05 0.72 35.02
CA ASN A 505 18.77 1.69 33.95
C ASN A 505 19.80 1.63 32.80
N ASN A 506 20.78 0.70 32.90
CA ASN A 506 21.80 0.57 31.90
C ASN A 506 21.32 -0.32 30.74
N ILE A 507 21.70 0.06 29.53
CA ILE A 507 21.40 -0.68 28.31
C ILE A 507 22.19 -1.98 28.28
N GLN A 508 21.49 -3.10 28.15
CA GLN A 508 22.10 -4.45 28.08
C GLN A 508 22.34 -4.91 26.63
N LYS A 509 21.43 -4.54 25.73
CA LYS A 509 21.52 -4.85 24.30
C LYS A 509 21.05 -3.64 23.49
N LEU A 510 21.73 -3.44 22.37
CA LEU A 510 21.41 -2.39 21.40
C LEU A 510 21.12 -3.05 20.06
N TYR A 511 20.09 -2.60 19.37
CA TYR A 511 19.75 -3.04 18.03
C TYR A 511 19.72 -1.84 17.10
N LEU A 512 20.45 -1.92 15.98
CA LEU A 512 20.65 -0.83 15.04
C LEU A 512 19.74 -0.99 13.82
N TYR A 513 19.15 0.11 13.41
CA TYR A 513 18.32 0.25 12.22
C TYR A 513 18.82 1.38 11.30
N ASP A 514 19.82 2.14 11.76
CA ASP A 514 20.46 3.25 11.04
C ASP A 514 21.93 3.34 11.50
N ASP A 515 22.74 4.12 10.81
CA ASP A 515 24.14 4.34 11.16
C ASP A 515 24.29 4.87 12.58
N TYR A 516 25.19 4.28 13.32
CA TYR A 516 25.37 4.60 14.74
C TYR A 516 26.84 4.75 15.12
N LYS A 517 27.16 5.82 15.84
CA LYS A 517 28.46 5.98 16.49
C LYS A 517 28.34 5.80 17.99
N MET A 518 29.05 4.81 18.54
CA MET A 518 29.02 4.51 19.96
C MET A 518 29.57 5.67 20.81
N SER A 519 28.76 6.08 21.79
CA SER A 519 29.13 7.17 22.70
C SER A 519 30.19 6.75 23.73
N SER A 520 31.02 7.69 24.16
CA SER A 520 32.04 7.50 25.20
C SER A 520 31.64 8.10 26.57
N ASP A 521 30.38 8.48 26.77
CA ASP A 521 29.89 9.13 27.99
C ASP A 521 29.51 8.17 29.13
N GLY A 522 29.67 6.86 28.91
CA GLY A 522 29.32 5.81 29.86
C GLY A 522 27.84 5.39 29.88
N HIS A 523 27.01 5.96 28.99
CA HIS A 523 25.62 5.59 28.83
C HIS A 523 25.46 4.10 28.49
N LEU A 524 26.40 3.52 27.75
CA LEU A 524 26.45 2.13 27.32
C LEU A 524 27.31 1.23 28.22
N ALA A 525 27.59 1.63 29.48
CA ALA A 525 28.53 0.92 30.36
C ALA A 525 28.17 -0.56 30.60
N ALA A 526 26.89 -0.91 30.63
CA ALA A 526 26.43 -2.29 30.85
C ALA A 526 26.20 -3.07 29.54
N LEU A 527 26.52 -2.51 28.40
CA LEU A 527 26.25 -3.11 27.10
C LEU A 527 27.03 -4.42 26.92
N LYS A 528 26.33 -5.45 26.49
CA LYS A 528 26.88 -6.80 26.26
C LYS A 528 26.83 -7.23 24.81
N GLN A 529 25.87 -6.68 24.06
CA GLN A 529 25.60 -7.08 22.69
C GLN A 529 25.08 -5.91 21.87
N ILE A 530 25.53 -5.82 20.62
CA ILE A 530 24.94 -5.00 19.57
C ILE A 530 24.50 -5.91 18.42
N GLY A 531 23.31 -5.69 17.89
CA GLY A 531 22.77 -6.40 16.73
C GLY A 531 22.35 -5.42 15.61
N TRP A 532 22.53 -5.83 14.37
CA TRP A 532 22.00 -5.14 13.18
C TRP A 532 20.68 -5.78 12.79
N LEU A 533 19.67 -4.96 12.54
CA LEU A 533 18.34 -5.38 12.13
C LEU A 533 17.91 -4.80 10.78
N ASP A 534 18.75 -3.96 10.17
CA ASP A 534 18.55 -3.47 8.82
C ASP A 534 19.80 -3.66 7.96
N ASP A 535 19.64 -3.66 6.62
CA ASP A 535 20.72 -3.79 5.65
C ASP A 535 21.43 -2.43 5.48
N ASP A 536 22.71 -2.45 5.06
CA ASP A 536 23.53 -1.26 4.79
C ASP A 536 23.75 -0.30 5.98
N VAL A 537 23.61 -0.79 7.21
CA VAL A 537 23.82 0.00 8.43
C VAL A 537 25.27 -0.13 8.90
N SER A 538 25.91 0.99 9.23
CA SER A 538 27.26 1.04 9.78
C SER A 538 27.28 1.33 11.28
N LEU A 539 28.23 0.71 12.00
CA LEU A 539 28.51 0.96 13.41
C LEU A 539 29.96 1.46 13.56
N THR A 540 30.13 2.63 14.14
CA THR A 540 31.45 3.15 14.50
C THR A 540 31.73 2.95 16.00
N ILE A 541 32.83 2.30 16.32
CA ILE A 541 33.33 2.09 17.71
C ILE A 541 34.75 2.65 17.82
N SER A 542 34.98 3.53 18.80
CA SER A 542 36.32 3.97 19.17
C SER A 542 36.83 3.16 20.38
N ASP A 543 38.16 3.08 20.56
CA ASP A 543 38.80 2.54 21.76
C ASP A 543 38.32 3.30 23.02
N GLU A 544 38.07 4.60 22.92
CA GLU A 544 37.56 5.46 23.98
C GLU A 544 36.13 5.04 24.40
N SER A 545 35.24 4.76 23.43
CA SER A 545 33.87 4.30 23.73
C SER A 545 33.86 2.89 24.29
N LEU A 546 34.72 1.97 23.80
CA LEU A 546 34.82 0.61 24.30
C LEU A 546 35.37 0.53 25.73
N ASN A 547 36.23 1.47 26.14
CA ASN A 547 36.72 1.58 27.52
C ASN A 547 35.62 1.84 28.56
N THR A 548 34.47 2.38 28.12
CA THR A 548 33.32 2.64 29.01
C THR A 548 32.52 1.38 29.30
N VAL A 549 32.65 0.31 28.51
CA VAL A 549 31.89 -0.92 28.66
C VAL A 549 32.40 -1.76 29.83
N THR A 550 31.53 -2.10 30.78
CA THR A 550 31.86 -2.90 31.93
C THR A 550 32.27 -4.35 31.52
N GLY A 551 33.41 -4.78 32.00
CA GLY A 551 33.98 -6.11 31.65
C GLY A 551 34.79 -6.10 30.35
N HIS A 552 34.92 -4.97 29.69
CA HIS A 552 35.79 -4.77 28.54
C HIS A 552 35.58 -5.79 27.41
N LYS A 553 34.34 -6.24 27.24
CA LYS A 553 33.97 -7.22 26.21
C LYS A 553 32.60 -6.89 25.63
N LEU A 554 32.49 -6.82 24.31
CA LEU A 554 31.27 -6.58 23.57
C LEU A 554 31.13 -7.62 22.45
N THR A 555 29.92 -8.15 22.27
CA THR A 555 29.61 -9.09 21.18
C THR A 555 28.77 -8.38 20.12
N LEU A 556 29.17 -8.52 18.86
CA LEU A 556 28.53 -7.92 17.70
C LEU A 556 27.94 -9.05 16.85
N VAL A 557 26.63 -8.99 16.60
CA VAL A 557 25.87 -10.03 15.90
C VAL A 557 25.13 -9.40 14.72
N SER A 558 25.28 -9.94 13.53
CA SER A 558 24.49 -9.54 12.37
C SER A 558 23.49 -10.61 11.97
N SER A 559 22.27 -10.21 11.66
CA SER A 559 21.28 -11.06 11.00
C SER A 559 21.00 -10.60 9.56
N ARG A 560 21.78 -9.64 9.04
CA ARG A 560 21.58 -8.96 7.78
C ARG A 560 22.86 -8.95 6.94
N PHE A 561 22.68 -8.77 5.63
CA PHE A 561 23.78 -8.60 4.67
C PHE A 561 24.27 -7.14 4.69
N ASN A 562 25.55 -6.94 4.31
CA ASN A 562 26.22 -5.63 4.19
C ASN A 562 26.36 -4.82 5.49
N SER A 563 26.32 -5.46 6.66
CA SER A 563 26.64 -4.77 7.93
C SER A 563 28.11 -4.38 7.98
N GLU A 564 28.39 -3.12 8.34
CA GLU A 564 29.74 -2.57 8.41
C GLU A 564 30.10 -2.18 9.84
N LEU A 565 31.33 -2.51 10.26
CA LEU A 565 31.94 -2.07 11.51
C LEU A 565 33.16 -1.22 11.24
N ILE A 566 33.12 0.03 11.67
CA ILE A 566 34.24 0.96 11.60
C ILE A 566 34.90 1.05 12.98
N LEU A 567 36.14 0.66 13.08
CA LEU A 567 36.94 0.72 14.31
C LEU A 567 37.91 1.91 14.26
N GLU A 568 37.64 2.93 15.07
CA GLU A 568 38.50 4.10 15.21
C GLU A 568 39.56 3.85 16.31
N GLY A 569 40.82 3.69 15.96
CA GLY A 569 41.93 3.48 16.91
C GLY A 569 42.78 2.25 16.64
N ASN A 570 43.62 1.87 17.62
CA ASN A 570 44.59 0.79 17.48
C ASN A 570 44.01 -0.58 17.78
N PHE A 571 43.15 -1.08 16.91
CA PHE A 571 42.59 -2.43 17.03
C PHE A 571 43.42 -3.47 16.31
N THR A 572 43.53 -4.64 16.92
CA THR A 572 44.26 -5.79 16.36
C THR A 572 43.32 -6.98 16.22
N LYS A 573 43.23 -7.53 15.01
CA LYS A 573 42.50 -8.76 14.72
C LYS A 573 43.30 -9.98 15.29
N ALA A 574 42.64 -10.78 16.14
CA ALA A 574 43.26 -12.01 16.67
C ALA A 574 43.34 -13.10 15.59
N SER A 575 44.30 -14.00 15.72
CA SER A 575 44.42 -15.18 14.86
C SER A 575 43.45 -16.32 15.25
N GLU A 576 42.88 -16.25 16.45
CA GLU A 576 41.96 -17.25 16.99
C GLU A 576 40.54 -16.71 17.02
N THR A 577 39.57 -17.56 16.70
CA THR A 577 38.14 -17.27 16.80
C THR A 577 37.62 -17.57 18.20
N GLU A 578 36.51 -16.94 18.58
CA GLU A 578 35.79 -17.24 19.81
C GLU A 578 34.40 -17.82 19.49
N LYS A 579 33.95 -18.82 20.22
CA LYS A 579 32.62 -19.42 20.01
C LYS A 579 31.56 -18.62 20.74
N TYR A 580 30.55 -18.20 19.99
CA TYR A 580 29.33 -17.58 20.52
C TYR A 580 28.10 -18.26 19.90
N SER A 581 27.17 -18.72 20.74
CA SER A 581 25.96 -19.47 20.32
C SER A 581 26.24 -20.65 19.36
N GLY A 582 27.41 -21.29 19.46
CA GLY A 582 27.81 -22.45 18.65
C GLY A 582 28.51 -22.10 17.32
N GLN A 583 28.59 -20.82 16.95
CA GLN A 583 29.31 -20.31 15.77
C GLN A 583 30.68 -19.75 16.15
N ASP A 584 31.58 -19.66 15.18
CA ASP A 584 32.92 -19.10 15.35
C ASP A 584 32.92 -17.62 14.96
N TYR A 585 33.21 -16.73 15.90
CA TYR A 585 33.28 -15.29 15.77
C TYR A 585 34.71 -14.78 15.70
N VAL A 586 34.93 -13.68 15.01
CA VAL A 586 36.25 -13.03 14.90
C VAL A 586 36.48 -12.14 16.12
N LYS A 587 37.68 -12.20 16.69
CA LYS A 587 38.05 -11.39 17.85
C LYS A 587 38.93 -10.23 17.45
N TYR A 588 38.61 -9.03 17.94
CA TYR A 588 39.43 -7.84 17.88
C TYR A 588 39.77 -7.34 19.28
N THR A 589 40.97 -6.78 19.45
CA THR A 589 41.42 -6.26 20.74
C THR A 589 42.12 -4.92 20.54
N ASP A 590 41.83 -3.95 21.41
CA ASP A 590 42.52 -2.67 21.43
C ASP A 590 43.80 -2.70 22.32
N GLU A 591 44.50 -1.59 22.39
CA GLU A 591 45.74 -1.47 23.22
C GLU A 591 45.46 -1.57 24.73
N ALA A 592 44.24 -1.23 25.17
CA ALA A 592 43.81 -1.29 26.56
C ALA A 592 43.41 -2.72 26.97
N GLY A 593 43.29 -3.65 26.02
CA GLY A 593 42.88 -5.04 26.24
C GLY A 593 41.37 -5.26 26.17
N ASN A 594 40.60 -4.28 25.76
CA ASN A 594 39.17 -4.44 25.48
C ASN A 594 38.98 -5.37 24.28
N THR A 595 37.89 -6.12 24.29
CA THR A 595 37.64 -7.16 23.29
C THR A 595 36.32 -6.98 22.59
N LEU A 596 36.34 -7.04 21.25
CA LEU A 596 35.17 -7.22 20.42
C LEU A 596 35.11 -8.61 19.85
N ILE A 597 33.95 -9.26 19.96
CA ILE A 597 33.64 -10.55 19.36
C ILE A 597 32.64 -10.27 18.23
N VAL A 598 33.11 -10.40 16.99
CA VAL A 598 32.42 -9.91 15.80
C VAL A 598 31.94 -11.07 14.94
N ASP A 599 30.67 -11.03 14.54
CA ASP A 599 30.10 -11.98 13.60
C ASP A 599 30.94 -11.98 12.30
N PRO A 600 31.29 -13.16 11.75
CA PRO A 600 32.11 -13.23 10.54
C PRO A 600 31.46 -12.60 9.30
N ASP A 601 30.14 -12.41 9.31
CA ASP A 601 29.39 -11.80 8.20
C ASP A 601 29.47 -10.26 8.22
N ILE A 602 30.05 -9.68 9.28
CA ILE A 602 30.25 -8.22 9.38
C ILE A 602 31.55 -7.82 8.69
N THR A 603 31.48 -6.87 7.76
CA THR A 603 32.65 -6.21 7.18
C THR A 603 33.30 -5.29 8.22
N VAL A 604 34.63 -5.37 8.41
CA VAL A 604 35.32 -4.57 9.43
C VAL A 604 36.40 -3.72 8.79
N ASP A 605 36.27 -2.40 8.97
CA ASP A 605 37.26 -1.39 8.62
C ASP A 605 37.93 -0.83 9.88
N ILE A 606 39.27 -0.75 9.89
CA ILE A 606 40.07 -0.15 10.99
C ILE A 606 40.70 1.13 10.44
N ILE A 607 40.37 2.28 11.04
CA ILE A 607 40.80 3.60 10.61
C ILE A 607 41.57 4.39 11.68
#